data_387e4e51cf2f6b264b7a094040b22b31
#
_entry.id   387e4e51cf2f6b264b7a094040b22b31
#
_cell.length_a   1.000
_cell.length_b   1.000
_cell.length_c   1.000
_cell.angle_alpha   90.00
_cell.angle_beta   90.00
_cell.angle_gamma   90.00
#
_symmetry.space_group_name_H-M   'P 1'
#
loop_
_entity.id
_entity.type
_entity.pdbx_description
1 polymer ?
#
loop_
_entity_poly.entity_id
_entity_poly.type
_entity_poly.pdbx_seq_one_letter_code
_entity_poly.pdbx_strand_id
1 'polypeptide(L)'
;MTVAGRRLTSCTLSLLLAILSLLAGPAWAQTSATGVQAQQRAKAVTQVVLGIFSYARWPVEPAPLRLCLVGPTEYADDLIKGHVQESGRPLQVRRLLAEDAQVAQACDAIYIGKLDQGQRDQLFQRVSGHPVLSISEADDPCTVGSLFCLRVSDQQVAFEVNLDSVARSGVRIHPSVLQLSRRRGAQP
;
A
#
# COMPACT_ATOMS: atom_id res chain seq x y z
N MET A 1 43.45 57.38 -39.96
CA MET A 1 42.73 56.43 -40.78
C MET A 1 42.88 55.07 -40.07
N THR A 2 42.04 54.29 -39.57
CA THR A 2 40.59 54.22 -39.49
C THR A 2 40.26 53.32 -38.25
N VAL A 3 39.52 53.82 -37.32
CA VAL A 3 39.02 53.00 -36.16
C VAL A 3 37.54 52.71 -36.46
N ALA A 4 37.27 51.55 -36.97
CA ALA A 4 35.88 51.01 -36.99
C ALA A 4 35.92 49.48 -37.12
N GLY A 5 35.55 48.75 -36.07
CA GLY A 5 35.42 47.30 -36.13
C GLY A 5 35.32 46.55 -34.82
N ARG A 6 34.86 47.18 -33.69
CA ARG A 6 34.88 46.52 -32.37
C ARG A 6 33.58 46.57 -31.55
N ARG A 7 32.45 46.77 -32.20
CA ARG A 7 31.14 46.87 -31.48
C ARG A 7 30.07 45.85 -31.87
N LEU A 8 30.33 44.94 -32.82
CA LEU A 8 29.30 44.00 -33.27
C LEU A 8 29.35 42.60 -32.62
N THR A 9 30.47 42.26 -31.98
CA THR A 9 30.61 40.90 -31.37
C THR A 9 30.06 40.78 -29.96
N SER A 10 29.83 41.91 -29.26
CA SER A 10 29.32 41.89 -27.86
C SER A 10 27.81 41.69 -27.76
N CYS A 11 27.05 42.07 -28.79
CA CYS A 11 25.59 42.02 -28.75
C CYS A 11 25.04 40.60 -29.04
N THR A 12 25.74 39.81 -29.87
CA THR A 12 25.33 38.46 -30.23
C THR A 12 25.58 37.44 -29.09
N LEU A 13 26.64 37.67 -28.30
CA LEU A 13 26.96 36.79 -27.16
C LEU A 13 25.95 36.96 -25.99
N SER A 14 25.45 38.18 -25.76
CA SER A 14 24.44 38.47 -24.75
C SER A 14 23.06 37.90 -25.11
N LEU A 15 22.73 37.83 -26.42
CA LEU A 15 21.45 37.26 -26.87
C LEU A 15 21.41 35.73 -26.76
N LEU A 16 22.55 35.05 -27.00
CA LEU A 16 22.69 33.60 -26.85
C LEU A 16 22.61 33.14 -25.40
N LEU A 17 23.14 33.90 -24.44
CA LEU A 17 23.03 33.60 -23.01
C LEU A 17 21.60 33.80 -22.46
N ALA A 18 20.82 34.72 -23.00
CA ALA A 18 19.43 34.94 -22.61
C ALA A 18 18.48 33.84 -23.12
N ILE A 19 18.79 33.19 -24.24
CA ILE A 19 17.96 32.10 -24.78
C ILE A 19 18.21 30.78 -24.04
N LEU A 20 19.40 30.56 -23.49
CA LEU A 20 19.75 29.34 -22.75
C LEU A 20 19.08 29.26 -21.36
N SER A 21 18.72 30.38 -20.76
CA SER A 21 18.05 30.46 -19.47
C SER A 21 16.53 30.16 -19.51
N LEU A 22 15.92 30.17 -20.70
CA LEU A 22 14.48 29.87 -20.89
C LEU A 22 14.15 28.38 -21.01
N LEU A 23 15.17 27.51 -21.10
CA LEU A 23 14.99 26.05 -21.22
C LEU A 23 15.07 25.29 -19.87
N ALA A 24 15.42 25.99 -18.80
CA ALA A 24 15.36 25.40 -17.44
C ALA A 24 13.91 25.43 -16.92
N GLY A 25 13.08 24.55 -17.46
CA GLY A 25 11.74 24.31 -16.90
C GLY A 25 11.83 23.85 -15.43
N PRO A 26 10.87 24.22 -14.55
CA PRO A 26 10.92 23.88 -13.14
C PRO A 26 10.78 22.36 -12.94
N ALA A 27 11.90 21.69 -12.69
CA ALA A 27 11.95 20.26 -12.33
C ALA A 27 11.23 19.93 -11.02
N TRP A 28 10.71 20.91 -10.33
CA TRP A 28 10.08 20.81 -8.99
C TRP A 28 8.64 20.33 -9.02
N ALA A 29 7.92 20.50 -10.13
CA ALA A 29 6.51 20.13 -10.22
C ALA A 29 6.26 18.61 -10.31
N GLN A 30 7.20 17.84 -10.84
CA GLN A 30 7.04 16.38 -11.03
C GLN A 30 7.16 15.59 -9.72
N THR A 31 8.03 16.01 -8.80
CA THR A 31 8.23 15.34 -7.51
C THR A 31 6.99 15.45 -6.62
N SER A 32 6.28 16.58 -6.66
CA SER A 32 5.06 16.80 -5.88
C SER A 32 3.87 15.95 -6.38
N ALA A 33 3.72 15.78 -7.69
CA ALA A 33 2.64 14.97 -8.27
C ALA A 33 2.78 13.48 -7.90
N THR A 34 4.00 12.94 -7.96
CA THR A 34 4.28 11.54 -7.60
C THR A 34 3.98 11.27 -6.12
N GLY A 35 4.34 12.19 -5.23
CA GLY A 35 4.05 12.06 -3.79
C GLY A 35 2.55 12.08 -3.48
N VAL A 36 1.79 12.95 -4.16
CA VAL A 36 0.32 13.02 -4.01
C VAL A 36 -0.35 11.72 -4.46
N GLN A 37 0.06 11.15 -5.59
CA GLN A 37 -0.47 9.88 -6.08
C GLN A 37 -0.15 8.71 -5.13
N ALA A 38 1.08 8.63 -4.62
CA ALA A 38 1.46 7.60 -3.64
C ALA A 38 0.61 7.70 -2.38
N GLN A 39 0.39 8.90 -1.87
CA GLN A 39 -0.47 9.13 -0.70
C GLN A 39 -1.94 8.77 -0.97
N GLN A 40 -2.44 9.05 -2.16
CA GLN A 40 -3.81 8.68 -2.55
C GLN A 40 -3.96 7.16 -2.62
N ARG A 41 -2.99 6.42 -3.19
CA ARG A 41 -2.97 4.96 -3.21
C ARG A 41 -2.94 4.39 -1.79
N ALA A 42 -2.07 4.88 -0.92
CA ALA A 42 -2.00 4.44 0.47
C ALA A 42 -3.33 4.63 1.22
N LYS A 43 -4.01 5.78 1.05
CA LYS A 43 -5.35 6.02 1.62
C LYS A 43 -6.40 5.06 1.04
N ALA A 44 -6.37 4.81 -0.28
CA ALA A 44 -7.31 3.89 -0.92
C ALA A 44 -7.11 2.44 -0.41
N VAL A 45 -5.85 2.01 -0.23
CA VAL A 45 -5.52 0.72 0.39
C VAL A 45 -6.04 0.65 1.82
N THR A 46 -5.79 1.67 2.64
CA THR A 46 -6.30 1.75 4.01
C THR A 46 -7.81 1.55 4.05
N GLN A 47 -8.57 2.23 3.20
CA GLN A 47 -10.01 2.10 3.15
C GLN A 47 -10.48 0.69 2.76
N VAL A 48 -9.77 0.01 1.84
CA VAL A 48 -10.07 -1.38 1.48
C VAL A 48 -9.78 -2.32 2.64
N VAL A 49 -8.64 -2.16 3.30
CA VAL A 49 -8.24 -2.98 4.46
C VAL A 49 -9.24 -2.82 5.62
N LEU A 50 -9.61 -1.59 5.97
CA LEU A 50 -10.63 -1.34 7.00
C LEU A 50 -11.99 -1.92 6.59
N GLY A 51 -12.35 -1.81 5.32
CA GLY A 51 -13.54 -2.43 4.76
C GLY A 51 -13.51 -3.95 4.91
N ILE A 52 -12.40 -4.63 4.59
CA ILE A 52 -12.25 -6.08 4.79
C ILE A 52 -12.46 -6.44 6.27
N PHE A 53 -11.86 -5.69 7.20
CA PHE A 53 -12.02 -5.94 8.65
C PHE A 53 -13.48 -5.79 9.12
N SER A 54 -14.28 -4.93 8.49
CA SER A 54 -15.70 -4.78 8.86
C SER A 54 -16.54 -6.04 8.55
N TYR A 55 -16.09 -6.86 7.59
CA TYR A 55 -16.70 -8.13 7.21
C TYR A 55 -16.05 -9.36 7.86
N ALA A 56 -14.97 -9.17 8.62
CA ALA A 56 -14.28 -10.25 9.31
C ALA A 56 -14.80 -10.41 10.75
N ARG A 57 -14.88 -11.67 11.23
CA ARG A 57 -15.23 -12.01 12.60
C ARG A 57 -14.25 -13.03 13.13
N TRP A 58 -13.63 -12.72 14.25
CA TRP A 58 -12.72 -13.61 14.95
C TRP A 58 -13.50 -14.49 15.93
N PRO A 59 -12.98 -15.68 16.30
CA PRO A 59 -13.60 -16.51 17.35
C PRO A 59 -13.74 -15.77 18.69
N VAL A 60 -12.76 -14.96 19.02
CA VAL A 60 -12.78 -13.97 20.10
C VAL A 60 -12.49 -12.62 19.46
N GLU A 61 -13.46 -11.70 19.56
CA GLU A 61 -13.33 -10.38 18.93
C GLU A 61 -12.23 -9.57 19.63
N PRO A 62 -11.18 -9.19 18.89
CA PRO A 62 -10.09 -8.41 19.47
C PRO A 62 -10.50 -6.95 19.72
N ALA A 63 -10.09 -6.40 20.86
CA ALA A 63 -10.28 -4.99 21.19
C ALA A 63 -9.08 -4.47 22.00
N PRO A 64 -8.16 -3.76 21.35
CA PRO A 64 -8.09 -3.29 19.94
C PRO A 64 -7.79 -4.41 18.95
N LEU A 65 -8.08 -4.18 17.65
CA LEU A 65 -7.60 -5.03 16.56
C LEU A 65 -6.12 -4.77 16.31
N ARG A 66 -5.28 -5.80 16.43
CA ARG A 66 -3.83 -5.71 16.29
C ARG A 66 -3.43 -6.08 14.86
N LEU A 67 -3.04 -5.08 14.07
CA LEU A 67 -2.53 -5.26 12.71
C LEU A 67 -1.00 -5.21 12.71
N CYS A 68 -0.36 -6.23 12.19
CA CYS A 68 1.08 -6.26 11.99
C CYS A 68 1.43 -6.09 10.51
N LEU A 69 2.32 -5.12 10.21
CA LEU A 69 2.89 -4.93 8.89
C LEU A 69 4.16 -5.77 8.82
N VAL A 70 4.23 -6.69 7.87
CA VAL A 70 5.34 -7.65 7.72
C VAL A 70 6.03 -7.45 6.38
N GLY A 71 7.34 -7.26 6.43
CA GLY A 71 8.15 -6.96 5.25
C GLY A 71 8.06 -5.51 4.75
N PRO A 72 8.84 -5.16 3.71
CA PRO A 72 8.76 -3.87 3.04
C PRO A 72 7.40 -3.68 2.35
N THR A 73 6.68 -2.62 2.70
CA THR A 73 5.34 -2.31 2.17
C THR A 73 5.40 -1.07 1.29
N GLU A 74 4.65 -1.08 0.19
CA GLU A 74 4.53 0.06 -0.73
C GLU A 74 3.34 0.96 -0.38
N TYR A 75 2.26 0.38 0.17
CA TYR A 75 0.99 1.10 0.34
C TYR A 75 0.53 1.23 1.80
N ALA A 76 1.36 0.87 2.79
CA ALA A 76 0.95 0.88 4.19
C ALA A 76 1.18 2.21 4.94
N ASP A 77 1.66 3.25 4.30
CA ASP A 77 2.01 4.53 4.94
C ASP A 77 0.84 5.24 5.63
N ASP A 78 -0.38 4.98 5.18
CA ASP A 78 -1.56 5.52 5.84
C ASP A 78 -2.06 4.57 6.94
N LEU A 79 -1.97 3.26 6.75
CA LEU A 79 -2.33 2.25 7.77
C LEU A 79 -1.53 2.41 9.07
N ILE A 80 -0.23 2.70 8.97
CA ILE A 80 0.65 2.80 10.15
C ILE A 80 0.29 3.94 11.10
N LYS A 81 -0.49 4.91 10.65
CA LYS A 81 -0.96 6.03 11.50
C LYS A 81 -2.00 5.59 12.54
N GLY A 82 -2.50 4.36 12.43
CA GLY A 82 -3.61 3.87 13.23
C GLY A 82 -4.95 4.47 12.79
N HIS A 83 -6.01 3.73 13.02
CA HIS A 83 -7.37 4.12 12.62
C HIS A 83 -8.38 3.63 13.64
N VAL A 84 -9.58 4.19 13.58
CA VAL A 84 -10.75 3.65 14.26
C VAL A 84 -11.69 3.12 13.18
N GLN A 85 -12.15 1.87 13.34
CA GLN A 85 -13.12 1.28 12.42
C GLN A 85 -14.49 1.96 12.59
N GLU A 86 -15.37 1.83 11.60
CA GLU A 86 -16.76 2.33 11.69
C GLU A 86 -17.51 1.77 12.91
N SER A 87 -17.15 0.57 13.36
CA SER A 87 -17.67 -0.05 14.59
C SER A 87 -17.20 0.61 15.89
N GLY A 88 -16.32 1.62 15.82
CA GLY A 88 -15.66 2.23 16.97
C GLY A 88 -14.45 1.46 17.50
N ARG A 89 -14.11 0.30 16.94
CA ARG A 89 -12.98 -0.53 17.39
C ARG A 89 -11.66 0.09 16.95
N PRO A 90 -10.71 0.39 17.89
CA PRO A 90 -9.41 0.91 17.54
C PRO A 90 -8.56 -0.11 16.77
N LEU A 91 -7.80 0.36 15.78
CA LEU A 91 -6.78 -0.41 15.07
C LEU A 91 -5.41 -0.02 15.63
N GLN A 92 -4.71 -0.97 16.24
CA GLN A 92 -3.30 -0.83 16.62
C GLN A 92 -2.43 -1.41 15.53
N VAL A 93 -1.51 -0.59 15.00
CA VAL A 93 -0.63 -1.00 13.90
C VAL A 93 0.81 -1.00 14.38
N ARG A 94 1.56 -2.07 14.05
CA ARG A 94 2.99 -2.17 14.31
C ARG A 94 3.70 -2.92 13.19
N ARG A 95 5.02 -2.71 13.06
CA ARG A 95 5.84 -3.50 12.15
C ARG A 95 6.44 -4.68 12.90
N LEU A 96 6.48 -5.85 12.25
CA LEU A 96 7.17 -7.05 12.69
C LEU A 96 8.03 -7.61 11.56
N LEU A 97 9.06 -8.35 11.94
CA LEU A 97 9.82 -9.14 10.98
C LEU A 97 9.03 -10.42 10.60
N ALA A 98 9.29 -10.93 9.41
CA ALA A 98 8.66 -12.19 8.97
C ALA A 98 9.08 -13.38 9.85
N GLU A 99 10.26 -13.30 10.43
CA GLU A 99 10.86 -14.32 11.30
C GLU A 99 10.39 -14.23 12.76
N ASP A 100 9.59 -13.22 13.14
CA ASP A 100 9.13 -13.05 14.52
C ASP A 100 8.29 -14.26 14.96
N ALA A 101 8.76 -14.96 15.99
CA ALA A 101 8.11 -16.17 16.50
C ALA A 101 6.75 -15.87 17.16
N GLN A 102 6.50 -14.62 17.56
CA GLN A 102 5.28 -14.22 18.26
C GLN A 102 4.19 -13.70 17.32
N VAL A 103 4.38 -13.71 16.00
CA VAL A 103 3.44 -13.12 15.04
C VAL A 103 2.00 -13.62 15.25
N ALA A 104 1.82 -14.92 15.49
CA ALA A 104 0.50 -15.53 15.65
C ALA A 104 -0.22 -15.11 16.95
N GLN A 105 0.52 -14.82 18.01
CA GLN A 105 -0.04 -14.38 19.31
C GLN A 105 -0.17 -12.86 19.39
N ALA A 106 0.67 -12.19 18.66
CA ALA A 106 0.82 -10.75 18.71
C ALA A 106 -0.10 -9.99 17.74
N CYS A 107 -0.63 -10.68 16.71
CA CYS A 107 -1.37 -10.09 15.63
C CYS A 107 -2.71 -10.80 15.41
N ASP A 108 -3.77 -10.05 15.27
CA ASP A 108 -5.09 -10.52 14.83
C ASP A 108 -5.22 -10.46 13.31
N ALA A 109 -4.44 -9.56 12.70
CA ALA A 109 -4.30 -9.45 11.26
C ALA A 109 -2.84 -9.14 10.88
N ILE A 110 -2.43 -9.60 9.70
CA ILE A 110 -1.14 -9.29 9.10
C ILE A 110 -1.35 -8.67 7.72
N TYR A 111 -0.62 -7.60 7.46
CA TYR A 111 -0.50 -6.97 6.15
C TYR A 111 0.90 -7.24 5.62
N ILE A 112 0.98 -7.94 4.50
CA ILE A 112 2.21 -8.54 3.99
C ILE A 112 2.67 -7.73 2.77
N GLY A 113 3.85 -7.14 2.89
CA GLY A 113 4.55 -6.51 1.79
C GLY A 113 5.41 -7.50 1.00
N LYS A 114 6.54 -7.01 0.50
CA LYS A 114 7.50 -7.84 -0.25
C LYS A 114 8.23 -8.80 0.68
N LEU A 115 8.07 -10.09 0.46
CA LEU A 115 8.81 -11.16 1.12
C LEU A 115 9.38 -12.10 0.07
N ASP A 116 10.54 -12.68 0.32
CA ASP A 116 11.00 -13.83 -0.45
C ASP A 116 10.17 -15.08 -0.12
N GLN A 117 10.32 -16.13 -0.92
CA GLN A 117 9.52 -17.35 -0.76
C GLN A 117 9.76 -18.02 0.60
N GLY A 118 11.01 -18.07 1.07
CA GLY A 118 11.34 -18.69 2.37
C GLY A 118 10.72 -17.93 3.54
N GLN A 119 10.79 -16.61 3.53
CA GLN A 119 10.15 -15.75 4.53
C GLN A 119 8.62 -15.91 4.53
N ARG A 120 8.03 -15.99 3.34
CA ARG A 120 6.59 -16.20 3.17
C ARG A 120 6.16 -17.55 3.75
N ASP A 121 6.85 -18.62 3.39
CA ASP A 121 6.55 -19.98 3.86
C ASP A 121 6.66 -20.07 5.39
N GLN A 122 7.70 -19.50 5.98
CA GLN A 122 7.88 -19.44 7.42
C GLN A 122 6.76 -18.63 8.12
N LEU A 123 6.39 -17.48 7.56
CA LEU A 123 5.30 -16.66 8.11
C LEU A 123 3.99 -17.44 8.15
N PHE A 124 3.62 -18.09 7.04
CA PHE A 124 2.38 -18.87 6.97
C PHE A 124 2.41 -20.12 7.82
N GLN A 125 3.56 -20.78 8.00
CA GLN A 125 3.70 -21.86 8.97
C GLN A 125 3.42 -21.38 10.40
N ARG A 126 3.91 -20.21 10.80
CA ARG A 126 3.71 -19.65 12.14
C ARG A 126 2.26 -19.27 12.41
N VAL A 127 1.56 -18.69 11.45
CA VAL A 127 0.15 -18.30 11.63
C VAL A 127 -0.83 -19.44 11.37
N SER A 128 -0.36 -20.58 10.88
CA SER A 128 -1.21 -21.76 10.65
C SER A 128 -1.88 -22.23 11.95
N GLY A 129 -3.19 -22.49 11.90
CA GLY A 129 -3.97 -22.88 13.06
C GLY A 129 -4.30 -21.75 14.05
N HIS A 130 -3.91 -20.53 13.76
CA HIS A 130 -4.27 -19.33 14.52
C HIS A 130 -5.25 -18.46 13.74
N PRO A 131 -6.23 -17.81 14.41
CA PRO A 131 -7.21 -16.98 13.73
C PRO A 131 -6.62 -15.61 13.34
N VAL A 132 -5.66 -15.62 12.41
CA VAL A 132 -4.99 -14.44 11.89
C VAL A 132 -5.46 -14.16 10.47
N LEU A 133 -6.03 -12.98 10.24
CA LEU A 133 -6.44 -12.53 8.91
C LEU A 133 -5.22 -12.01 8.15
N SER A 134 -4.92 -12.56 6.98
CA SER A 134 -3.78 -12.14 6.16
C SER A 134 -4.20 -11.41 4.89
N ILE A 135 -3.55 -10.27 4.63
CA ILE A 135 -3.72 -9.44 3.43
C ILE A 135 -2.34 -9.23 2.81
N SER A 136 -2.15 -9.55 1.54
CA SER A 136 -0.92 -9.31 0.80
C SER A 136 -1.07 -8.18 -0.21
N GLU A 137 -0.09 -7.28 -0.29
CA GLU A 137 -0.08 -6.20 -1.29
C GLU A 137 0.61 -6.59 -2.61
N ALA A 138 1.36 -7.69 -2.62
CA ALA A 138 2.21 -8.09 -3.74
C ALA A 138 2.20 -9.61 -3.93
N ASP A 139 1.03 -10.20 -4.07
CA ASP A 139 0.86 -11.66 -4.20
C ASP A 139 0.18 -12.01 -5.52
N ASP A 140 0.99 -12.40 -6.50
CA ASP A 140 0.53 -12.82 -7.80
C ASP A 140 1.20 -14.16 -8.18
N PRO A 141 0.43 -15.24 -8.38
CA PRO A 141 -1.02 -15.36 -8.17
C PRO A 141 -1.42 -15.52 -6.69
N CYS A 142 -2.66 -15.14 -6.34
CA CYS A 142 -3.23 -15.27 -4.98
C CYS A 142 -3.55 -16.73 -4.63
N THR A 143 -2.53 -17.59 -4.55
CA THR A 143 -2.72 -19.05 -4.46
C THR A 143 -2.30 -19.65 -3.14
N VAL A 144 -1.36 -19.05 -2.41
CA VAL A 144 -0.81 -19.67 -1.20
C VAL A 144 -0.75 -18.67 -0.05
N GLY A 145 -1.46 -18.99 1.02
CA GLY A 145 -1.30 -18.42 2.35
C GLY A 145 -2.16 -17.19 2.65
N SER A 146 -2.16 -16.14 1.82
CA SER A 146 -2.96 -14.94 2.10
C SER A 146 -4.46 -15.18 1.92
N LEU A 147 -5.29 -14.62 2.80
CA LEU A 147 -6.75 -14.65 2.67
C LEU A 147 -7.20 -13.67 1.58
N PHE A 148 -6.55 -12.52 1.54
CA PHE A 148 -6.82 -11.45 0.59
C PHE A 148 -5.53 -11.03 -0.10
N CYS A 149 -5.58 -10.84 -1.42
CA CYS A 149 -4.47 -10.37 -2.22
C CYS A 149 -4.89 -9.10 -2.95
N LEU A 150 -4.24 -7.98 -2.62
CA LEU A 150 -4.58 -6.69 -3.19
C LEU A 150 -4.05 -6.55 -4.62
N ARG A 151 -4.84 -5.87 -5.45
CA ARG A 151 -4.48 -5.40 -6.79
C ARG A 151 -4.56 -3.89 -6.78
N VAL A 152 -3.43 -3.22 -6.65
CA VAL A 152 -3.36 -1.76 -6.54
C VAL A 152 -2.97 -1.17 -7.88
N SER A 153 -3.78 -0.25 -8.40
CA SER A 153 -3.50 0.55 -9.60
C SER A 153 -3.71 2.03 -9.31
N ASP A 154 -3.37 2.90 -10.26
CA ASP A 154 -3.61 4.33 -10.13
C ASP A 154 -5.10 4.70 -10.04
N GLN A 155 -5.97 3.85 -10.56
CA GLN A 155 -7.40 4.11 -10.66
C GLN A 155 -8.21 3.46 -9.55
N GLN A 156 -7.75 2.30 -9.04
CA GLN A 156 -8.53 1.52 -8.07
C GLN A 156 -7.66 0.57 -7.25
N VAL A 157 -8.18 0.19 -6.10
CA VAL A 157 -7.71 -0.93 -5.30
C VAL A 157 -8.79 -2.01 -5.32
N ALA A 158 -8.47 -3.13 -5.95
CA ALA A 158 -9.27 -4.34 -5.95
C ALA A 158 -8.58 -5.41 -5.09
N PHE A 159 -9.25 -6.54 -4.87
CA PHE A 159 -8.64 -7.70 -4.21
C PHE A 159 -9.24 -9.02 -4.72
N GLU A 160 -8.46 -10.05 -4.58
CA GLU A 160 -8.87 -11.44 -4.74
C GLU A 160 -9.00 -12.09 -3.36
N VAL A 161 -9.88 -13.09 -3.24
CA VAL A 161 -10.09 -13.85 -2.01
C VAL A 161 -9.67 -15.29 -2.25
N ASN A 162 -8.73 -15.77 -1.45
CA ASN A 162 -8.36 -17.18 -1.44
C ASN A 162 -9.29 -17.94 -0.49
N LEU A 163 -10.29 -18.59 -1.05
CA LEU A 163 -11.32 -19.29 -0.26
C LEU A 163 -10.75 -20.45 0.54
N ASP A 164 -9.73 -21.14 0.04
CA ASP A 164 -9.05 -22.21 0.76
C ASP A 164 -8.34 -21.69 2.01
N SER A 165 -7.64 -20.56 1.88
CA SER A 165 -6.99 -19.91 3.01
C SER A 165 -8.01 -19.40 4.02
N VAL A 166 -9.13 -18.82 3.56
CA VAL A 166 -10.24 -18.41 4.43
C VAL A 166 -10.78 -19.60 5.23
N ALA A 167 -11.05 -20.73 4.57
CA ALA A 167 -11.61 -21.91 5.24
C ALA A 167 -10.69 -22.47 6.35
N ARG A 168 -9.38 -22.30 6.23
CA ARG A 168 -8.39 -22.78 7.20
C ARG A 168 -7.97 -21.75 8.25
N SER A 169 -8.31 -20.48 8.07
CA SER A 169 -7.79 -19.38 8.92
C SER A 169 -8.42 -19.30 10.30
N GLY A 170 -9.60 -19.91 10.52
CA GLY A 170 -10.39 -19.69 11.72
C GLY A 170 -11.10 -18.33 11.81
N VAL A 171 -10.82 -17.40 10.88
CA VAL A 171 -11.53 -16.12 10.77
C VAL A 171 -12.71 -16.28 9.82
N ARG A 172 -13.91 -15.90 10.27
CA ARG A 172 -15.11 -15.95 9.43
C ARG A 172 -15.23 -14.68 8.59
N ILE A 173 -15.38 -14.84 7.30
CA ILE A 173 -15.51 -13.73 6.34
C ILE A 173 -16.96 -13.72 5.81
N HIS A 174 -17.65 -12.59 5.97
CA HIS A 174 -18.99 -12.45 5.42
C HIS A 174 -18.92 -12.30 3.89
N PRO A 175 -19.73 -13.04 3.09
CA PRO A 175 -19.66 -13.01 1.61
C PRO A 175 -19.84 -11.63 0.99
N SER A 176 -20.53 -10.70 1.66
CA SER A 176 -20.69 -9.31 1.19
C SER A 176 -19.38 -8.55 1.06
N VAL A 177 -18.26 -9.05 1.61
CA VAL A 177 -16.92 -8.48 1.39
C VAL A 177 -16.62 -8.32 -0.10
N LEU A 178 -17.10 -9.25 -0.95
CA LEU A 178 -16.92 -9.19 -2.40
C LEU A 178 -17.58 -7.97 -3.06
N GLN A 179 -18.53 -7.32 -2.41
CA GLN A 179 -19.14 -6.08 -2.92
C GLN A 179 -18.20 -4.87 -2.79
N LEU A 180 -17.20 -4.93 -1.90
CA LEU A 180 -16.20 -3.85 -1.77
C LEU A 180 -15.38 -3.66 -3.03
N SER A 181 -15.01 -4.75 -3.71
CA SER A 181 -14.26 -4.69 -4.97
C SER A 181 -15.11 -4.21 -6.15
N ARG A 182 -16.44 -4.42 -6.11
CA ARG A 182 -17.37 -4.03 -7.17
C ARG A 182 -17.81 -2.57 -7.11
N ARG A 183 -18.00 -2.01 -5.91
CA ARG A 183 -18.53 -0.65 -5.71
C ARG A 183 -17.58 0.46 -6.20
N ARG A 184 -16.30 0.19 -6.32
CA ARG A 184 -15.29 1.18 -6.74
C ARG A 184 -14.99 1.16 -8.24
N GLY A 185 -15.43 0.13 -8.98
CA GLY A 185 -15.35 0.09 -10.44
C GLY A 185 -16.54 0.74 -11.17
N ALA A 186 -17.55 1.23 -10.43
CA ALA A 186 -18.81 1.73 -10.97
C ALA A 186 -19.06 3.22 -10.70
N GLN A 187 -18.01 4.03 -10.49
CA GLN A 187 -18.18 5.49 -10.51
C GLN A 187 -17.84 6.01 -11.90
N PRO A 188 -18.81 6.63 -12.60
CA PRO A 188 -18.59 7.29 -13.89
C PRO A 188 -17.75 8.54 -13.76
#